data_fd04e4bdb32fe4f5c6f36dd7780bccd4
#
_entry.id   fd04e4bdb32fe4f5c6f36dd7780bccd4
#
_cell.length_a   1.000
_cell.length_b   1.000
_cell.length_c   1.000
_cell.angle_alpha   90.00
_cell.angle_beta   90.00
_cell.angle_gamma   90.00
#
_symmetry.space_group_name_H-M   'P 1'
#
loop_
_entity.id
_entity.type
_entity.pdbx_description
1 polymer ?
#
loop_
_entity_poly.entity_id
_entity_poly.type
_entity_poly.pdbx_seq_one_letter_code
_entity_poly.pdbx_strand_id
1 'polypeptide(L)'
;MKEDLMSHTRNKKEYQAISISGSLNSEQTPRLLELPSPALERDKSIVKALKQRKTTREISDKTFSLQLLSNLLWAANGVNRKIGPFGIPGRTAASASNSQEIDIYVAMQEGIYLYDAFHHRLAPVIEGDLRALAIGPGQANFVANAPIQLIYIVDVHKLSNTSGYQEPGLQDPEIQKSYYYVDTGLIAGNVYLFAASQGLASWFHNCNKSGLAAKLKLRPDQRVLFGQTVGYPVKE
;
A
#
# COMPACT_ATOMS: atom_id res chain seq x y z
N MET A 1 -40.31 4.56 31.25
CA MET A 1 -39.76 5.17 30.08
C MET A 1 -38.62 4.28 29.63
N LYS A 2 -38.82 3.52 28.57
CA LYS A 2 -37.83 2.62 27.99
C LYS A 2 -37.13 3.38 26.87
N GLU A 3 -35.82 3.51 26.98
CA GLU A 3 -34.99 4.12 25.92
C GLU A 3 -34.70 3.09 24.85
N ASP A 4 -35.04 3.45 23.61
CA ASP A 4 -34.72 2.69 22.41
C ASP A 4 -33.24 2.88 22.05
N LEU A 5 -32.48 1.82 22.14
CA LEU A 5 -31.13 1.73 21.56
C LEU A 5 -31.27 1.42 20.06
N MET A 6 -31.10 2.41 19.22
CA MET A 6 -30.99 2.17 17.77
C MET A 6 -29.68 1.46 17.44
N SER A 7 -29.81 0.22 17.03
CA SER A 7 -28.73 -0.61 16.51
C SER A 7 -28.34 -0.14 15.11
N HIS A 8 -27.14 0.43 14.97
CA HIS A 8 -26.52 0.65 13.68
C HIS A 8 -25.94 -0.66 13.16
N THR A 9 -26.72 -1.38 12.38
CA THR A 9 -26.26 -2.54 11.62
C THR A 9 -25.36 -2.09 10.46
N ARG A 10 -24.07 -2.20 10.63
CA ARG A 10 -23.08 -2.05 9.56
C ARG A 10 -23.17 -3.23 8.61
N ASN A 11 -23.49 -2.95 7.35
CA ASN A 11 -23.48 -3.90 6.24
C ASN A 11 -22.09 -4.56 6.11
N LYS A 12 -21.96 -5.79 6.63
CA LYS A 12 -20.86 -6.70 6.31
C LYS A 12 -21.07 -7.20 4.89
N LYS A 13 -20.37 -6.67 3.93
CA LYS A 13 -20.18 -7.37 2.66
C LYS A 13 -19.23 -8.54 2.92
N GLU A 14 -19.80 -9.72 3.10
CA GLU A 14 -19.09 -10.99 3.10
C GLU A 14 -18.54 -11.23 1.70
N TYR A 15 -17.23 -11.27 1.60
CA TYR A 15 -16.56 -11.86 0.45
C TYR A 15 -16.68 -13.38 0.60
N GLN A 16 -17.60 -13.99 -0.16
CA GLN A 16 -17.74 -15.44 -0.21
C GLN A 16 -16.47 -16.05 -0.82
N ALA A 17 -15.85 -16.94 -0.07
CA ALA A 17 -14.80 -17.80 -0.57
C ALA A 17 -15.41 -18.81 -1.56
N ILE A 18 -15.11 -18.68 -2.84
CA ILE A 18 -15.49 -19.67 -3.85
C ILE A 18 -14.53 -20.84 -3.76
N SER A 19 -15.02 -21.96 -3.24
CA SER A 19 -14.33 -23.25 -3.31
C SER A 19 -14.53 -23.82 -4.72
N ILE A 20 -13.45 -23.94 -5.49
CA ILE A 20 -13.45 -24.70 -6.75
C ILE A 20 -12.51 -25.88 -6.59
N SER A 21 -13.09 -27.08 -6.48
CA SER A 21 -12.41 -28.35 -6.67
C SER A 21 -12.39 -28.67 -8.17
N GLY A 22 -11.23 -28.83 -8.76
CA GLY A 22 -11.10 -29.26 -10.15
C GLY A 22 -9.63 -29.17 -10.59
N SER A 23 -8.98 -30.29 -10.78
CA SER A 23 -7.65 -30.42 -11.34
C SER A 23 -7.62 -29.91 -12.77
N LEU A 24 -6.61 -29.09 -13.13
CA LEU A 24 -5.78 -29.16 -14.34
C LEU A 24 -5.09 -27.80 -14.61
N ASN A 25 -3.79 -27.89 -14.89
CA ASN A 25 -2.88 -26.89 -15.42
C ASN A 25 -2.62 -25.63 -14.56
N SER A 26 -1.36 -25.48 -14.22
CA SER A 26 -0.78 -24.44 -13.37
C SER A 26 -0.74 -23.05 -14.03
N GLU A 27 -1.87 -22.45 -14.30
CA GLU A 27 -2.00 -21.00 -14.35
C GLU A 27 -2.17 -20.56 -12.90
N GLN A 28 -1.15 -19.87 -12.37
CA GLN A 28 -1.14 -19.44 -10.97
C GLN A 28 -2.06 -18.22 -10.82
N THR A 29 -3.35 -18.49 -10.67
CA THR A 29 -4.33 -17.45 -10.28
C THR A 29 -3.90 -16.81 -8.99
N PRO A 30 -3.79 -15.47 -8.90
CA PRO A 30 -3.41 -14.80 -7.66
C PRO A 30 -4.41 -15.15 -6.56
N ARG A 31 -3.90 -15.67 -5.45
CA ARG A 31 -4.69 -16.09 -4.29
C ARG A 31 -4.53 -15.08 -3.17
N LEU A 32 -5.52 -15.04 -2.28
CA LEU A 32 -5.38 -14.31 -1.02
C LEU A 32 -4.09 -14.78 -0.31
N LEU A 33 -3.22 -13.82 0.01
CA LEU A 33 -1.95 -14.07 0.65
C LEU A 33 -1.96 -13.53 2.07
N GLU A 34 -2.12 -14.43 3.04
CA GLU A 34 -1.98 -14.07 4.45
C GLU A 34 -0.51 -13.73 4.75
N LEU A 35 -0.30 -12.57 5.34
CA LEU A 35 1.04 -12.12 5.71
C LEU A 35 1.36 -12.60 7.13
N PRO A 36 2.58 -13.08 7.41
CA PRO A 36 2.98 -13.39 8.77
C PRO A 36 2.96 -12.12 9.62
N SER A 37 2.78 -12.26 10.92
CA SER A 37 2.86 -11.13 11.85
C SER A 37 4.19 -10.39 11.67
N PRO A 38 4.19 -9.04 11.72
CA PRO A 38 5.42 -8.27 11.57
C PRO A 38 6.44 -8.65 12.64
N ALA A 39 7.65 -8.99 12.20
CA ALA A 39 8.79 -9.33 13.05
C ALA A 39 9.87 -8.25 12.86
N LEU A 40 9.80 -7.19 13.66
CA LEU A 40 10.71 -6.06 13.59
C LEU A 40 11.82 -6.23 14.63
N GLU A 41 13.07 -6.16 14.15
CA GLU A 41 14.23 -6.18 15.04
C GLU A 41 14.28 -4.89 15.86
N ARG A 42 14.39 -5.03 17.18
CA ARG A 42 14.40 -3.90 18.13
C ARG A 42 15.63 -3.01 18.01
N ASP A 43 16.72 -3.54 17.46
CA ASP A 43 18.05 -2.90 17.52
C ASP A 43 18.34 -1.97 16.33
N LYS A 44 17.39 -1.78 15.40
CA LYS A 44 17.59 -0.89 14.26
C LYS A 44 17.19 0.54 14.61
N SER A 45 18.19 1.35 14.95
CA SER A 45 18.01 2.76 15.31
C SER A 45 17.47 3.58 14.13
N ILE A 46 16.46 4.41 14.39
CA ILE A 46 15.95 5.39 13.42
C ILE A 46 17.07 6.34 12.95
N VAL A 47 17.99 6.71 13.82
CA VAL A 47 19.12 7.58 13.46
C VAL A 47 20.03 6.90 12.43
N LYS A 48 20.27 5.59 12.57
CA LYS A 48 21.02 4.81 11.58
C LYS A 48 20.28 4.74 10.25
N ALA A 49 18.97 4.48 10.26
CA ALA A 49 18.15 4.47 9.06
C ALA A 49 18.16 5.82 8.34
N LEU A 50 18.03 6.94 9.07
CA LEU A 50 18.13 8.28 8.51
C LEU A 50 19.48 8.57 7.87
N LYS A 51 20.58 8.14 8.50
CA LYS A 51 21.94 8.30 7.94
C LYS A 51 22.16 7.47 6.67
N GLN A 52 21.50 6.32 6.56
CA GLN A 52 21.67 5.38 5.44
C GLN A 52 20.65 5.59 4.31
N ARG A 53 19.54 6.28 4.59
CA ARG A 53 18.47 6.52 3.61
C ARG A 53 19.00 7.25 2.37
N LYS A 54 18.92 6.61 1.25
CA LYS A 54 19.21 7.20 -0.07
C LYS A 54 18.23 6.67 -1.10
N THR A 55 18.06 7.35 -2.21
CA THR A 55 17.38 6.82 -3.39
C THR A 55 18.37 5.95 -4.16
N THR A 56 17.99 4.67 -4.36
CA THR A 56 18.80 3.71 -5.13
C THR A 56 17.95 3.19 -6.28
N ARG A 57 18.45 3.33 -7.51
CA ARG A 57 17.72 2.95 -8.74
C ARG A 57 18.17 1.60 -9.29
N GLU A 58 19.33 1.13 -8.90
CA GLU A 58 19.86 -0.17 -9.29
C GLU A 58 19.38 -1.24 -8.31
N ILE A 59 18.27 -1.88 -8.68
CA ILE A 59 17.54 -2.83 -7.84
C ILE A 59 17.53 -4.18 -8.55
N SER A 60 17.98 -5.23 -7.86
CA SER A 60 18.06 -6.58 -8.40
C SER A 60 16.67 -7.23 -8.44
N ASP A 61 16.57 -8.31 -9.20
CA ASP A 61 15.38 -9.16 -9.33
C ASP A 61 15.22 -10.17 -8.19
N LYS A 62 16.14 -10.17 -7.21
CA LYS A 62 16.12 -11.10 -6.09
C LYS A 62 14.80 -10.97 -5.31
N THR A 63 14.08 -12.06 -5.19
CA THR A 63 12.78 -12.13 -4.52
C THR A 63 12.85 -11.85 -3.02
N PHE A 64 11.77 -11.30 -2.47
CA PHE A 64 11.60 -11.13 -1.04
C PHE A 64 11.10 -12.42 -0.38
N SER A 65 11.49 -12.63 0.88
CA SER A 65 10.74 -13.55 1.72
C SER A 65 9.38 -12.92 2.09
N LEU A 66 8.39 -13.77 2.34
CA LEU A 66 7.07 -13.29 2.76
C LEU A 66 7.14 -12.47 4.07
N GLN A 67 8.05 -12.82 4.98
CA GLN A 67 8.28 -12.07 6.22
C GLN A 67 8.84 -10.67 5.95
N LEU A 68 9.76 -10.53 5.00
CA LEU A 68 10.32 -9.22 4.64
C LEU A 68 9.26 -8.32 3.99
N LEU A 69 8.42 -8.90 3.12
CA LEU A 69 7.28 -8.19 2.52
C LEU A 69 6.27 -7.77 3.58
N SER A 70 5.94 -8.65 4.51
CA SER A 70 5.07 -8.35 5.65
C SER A 70 5.59 -7.16 6.47
N ASN A 71 6.86 -7.21 6.85
CA ASN A 71 7.51 -6.15 7.63
C ASN A 71 7.51 -4.82 6.87
N LEU A 72 7.78 -4.84 5.56
CA LEU A 72 7.76 -3.66 4.70
C LEU A 72 6.37 -3.02 4.66
N LEU A 73 5.33 -3.81 4.41
CA LEU A 73 3.96 -3.31 4.30
C LEU A 73 3.43 -2.79 5.63
N TRP A 74 3.76 -3.49 6.73
CA TRP A 74 3.42 -2.99 8.06
C TRP A 74 4.14 -1.66 8.36
N ALA A 75 5.42 -1.56 8.07
CA ALA A 75 6.16 -0.32 8.27
C ALA A 75 5.61 0.82 7.42
N ALA A 76 5.21 0.56 6.18
CA ALA A 76 4.65 1.52 5.26
C ALA A 76 3.34 2.15 5.81
N ASN A 77 2.33 1.31 6.09
CA ASN A 77 1.00 1.79 6.49
C ASN A 77 0.19 0.72 7.28
N GLY A 78 0.87 -0.10 8.09
CA GLY A 78 0.22 -1.13 8.92
C GLY A 78 -0.53 -0.57 10.12
N VAL A 79 -1.39 -1.39 10.70
CA VAL A 79 -2.07 -1.05 11.97
C VAL A 79 -1.08 -1.18 13.12
N ASN A 80 -0.87 -0.12 13.87
CA ASN A 80 0.01 -0.10 15.05
C ASN A 80 -0.73 0.19 16.36
N ARG A 81 -1.98 0.61 16.28
CA ARG A 81 -2.87 0.85 17.43
C ARG A 81 -4.27 0.34 17.12
N LYS A 82 -4.85 -0.47 18.01
CA LYS A 82 -6.21 -1.01 17.82
C LYS A 82 -7.28 0.09 17.86
N ILE A 83 -7.05 1.12 18.66
CA ILE A 83 -7.94 2.28 18.81
C ILE A 83 -7.12 3.53 18.48
N GLY A 84 -7.52 4.27 17.48
CA GLY A 84 -6.97 5.54 17.07
C GLY A 84 -8.02 6.65 17.11
N PRO A 85 -7.72 7.82 16.54
CA PRO A 85 -8.68 8.91 16.42
C PRO A 85 -9.99 8.46 15.76
N PHE A 86 -11.10 9.00 16.23
CA PHE A 86 -12.46 8.70 15.73
C PHE A 86 -12.86 7.21 15.83
N GLY A 87 -12.23 6.43 16.74
CA GLY A 87 -12.50 5.01 16.92
C GLY A 87 -11.97 4.12 15.80
N ILE A 88 -11.24 4.66 14.83
CA ILE A 88 -10.61 3.93 13.73
C ILE A 88 -9.20 3.49 14.15
N PRO A 89 -8.75 2.26 13.86
CA PRO A 89 -7.39 1.84 14.18
C PRO A 89 -6.34 2.81 13.64
N GLY A 90 -5.30 3.07 14.43
CA GLY A 90 -4.19 3.92 14.00
C GLY A 90 -3.21 3.17 13.11
N ARG A 91 -2.57 3.88 12.20
CA ARG A 91 -1.57 3.37 11.25
C ARG A 91 -0.16 3.80 11.64
N THR A 92 0.84 3.16 11.04
CA THR A 92 2.25 3.56 11.13
C THR A 92 2.53 4.89 10.42
N ALA A 93 1.79 5.20 9.36
CA ALA A 93 1.74 6.53 8.75
C ALA A 93 0.52 7.31 9.25
N ALA A 94 0.67 8.60 9.45
CA ALA A 94 -0.46 9.47 9.72
C ALA A 94 -1.24 9.75 8.42
N SER A 95 -2.52 10.11 8.56
CA SER A 95 -3.33 10.68 7.48
C SER A 95 -4.27 11.76 8.02
N ALA A 96 -4.70 12.66 7.16
CA ALA A 96 -5.62 13.72 7.50
C ALA A 96 -6.88 13.15 8.18
N SER A 97 -7.16 13.59 9.41
CA SER A 97 -8.31 13.10 10.20
C SER A 97 -8.40 11.57 10.30
N ASN A 98 -7.28 10.86 10.23
CA ASN A 98 -7.21 9.40 10.18
C ASN A 98 -8.08 8.78 9.06
N SER A 99 -8.20 9.45 7.91
CA SER A 99 -9.01 9.04 6.76
C SER A 99 -8.53 7.76 6.10
N GLN A 100 -7.21 7.50 6.15
CA GLN A 100 -6.57 6.31 5.58
C GLN A 100 -6.94 6.12 4.10
N GLU A 101 -6.99 7.22 3.37
CA GLU A 101 -7.45 7.29 1.98
C GLU A 101 -6.44 6.74 0.98
N ILE A 102 -5.17 6.55 1.41
CA ILE A 102 -4.15 5.99 0.53
C ILE A 102 -4.16 4.46 0.61
N ASP A 103 -4.55 3.84 -0.49
CA ASP A 103 -4.46 2.41 -0.71
C ASP A 103 -3.08 2.05 -1.30
N ILE A 104 -2.46 1.00 -0.76
CA ILE A 104 -1.21 0.46 -1.28
C ILE A 104 -1.53 -0.78 -2.10
N TYR A 105 -1.27 -0.71 -3.40
CA TYR A 105 -1.27 -1.87 -4.26
C TYR A 105 0.17 -2.37 -4.42
N VAL A 106 0.32 -3.69 -4.44
CA VAL A 106 1.61 -4.36 -4.52
C VAL A 106 1.65 -5.15 -5.83
N ALA A 107 2.44 -4.68 -6.81
CA ALA A 107 2.67 -5.43 -8.03
C ALA A 107 3.91 -6.32 -7.84
N MET A 108 3.69 -7.61 -8.04
CA MET A 108 4.68 -8.68 -8.02
C MET A 108 4.61 -9.46 -9.34
N GLN A 109 5.47 -10.44 -9.52
CA GLN A 109 5.49 -11.26 -10.74
C GLN A 109 4.17 -11.99 -10.98
N GLU A 110 3.50 -12.42 -9.92
CA GLU A 110 2.27 -13.20 -9.98
C GLU A 110 1.04 -12.33 -10.25
N GLY A 111 1.10 -11.04 -9.90
CA GLY A 111 -0.05 -10.15 -10.06
C GLY A 111 0.02 -8.87 -9.25
N ILE A 112 -1.07 -8.13 -9.25
CA ILE A 112 -1.27 -6.96 -8.40
C ILE A 112 -2.23 -7.32 -7.28
N TYR A 113 -1.85 -6.94 -6.07
CA TYR A 113 -2.58 -7.17 -4.82
C TYR A 113 -2.89 -5.86 -4.13
N LEU A 114 -4.02 -5.78 -3.45
CA LEU A 114 -4.34 -4.69 -2.52
C LEU A 114 -3.91 -5.09 -1.10
N TYR A 115 -3.13 -4.24 -0.45
CA TYR A 115 -2.77 -4.44 0.95
C TYR A 115 -3.96 -4.09 1.87
N ASP A 116 -4.55 -5.12 2.47
CA ASP A 116 -5.52 -4.99 3.55
C ASP A 116 -4.77 -4.92 4.88
N ALA A 117 -4.49 -3.70 5.32
CA ALA A 117 -3.71 -3.49 6.52
C ALA A 117 -4.46 -3.83 7.82
N PHE A 118 -5.79 -3.87 7.80
CA PHE A 118 -6.59 -4.25 8.96
C PHE A 118 -6.45 -5.73 9.28
N HIS A 119 -6.50 -6.58 8.25
CA HIS A 119 -6.31 -8.03 8.40
C HIS A 119 -4.87 -8.46 8.13
N HIS A 120 -4.00 -7.53 7.78
CA HIS A 120 -2.59 -7.75 7.45
C HIS A 120 -2.39 -8.83 6.38
N ARG A 121 -2.99 -8.64 5.22
CA ARG A 121 -2.97 -9.58 4.10
C ARG A 121 -2.97 -8.88 2.75
N LEU A 122 -2.66 -9.62 1.70
CA LEU A 122 -2.73 -9.17 0.31
C LEU A 122 -3.94 -9.79 -0.38
N ALA A 123 -4.92 -8.96 -0.72
CA ALA A 123 -6.08 -9.36 -1.50
C ALA A 123 -5.74 -9.32 -3.00
N PRO A 124 -5.94 -10.41 -3.77
CA PRO A 124 -5.66 -10.43 -5.18
C PRO A 124 -6.59 -9.49 -5.95
N VAL A 125 -6.03 -8.72 -6.90
CA VAL A 125 -6.79 -7.77 -7.73
C VAL A 125 -6.73 -8.17 -9.19
N ILE A 126 -5.54 -8.48 -9.71
CA ILE A 126 -5.36 -8.82 -11.12
C ILE A 126 -4.15 -9.75 -11.28
N GLU A 127 -4.26 -10.72 -12.18
CA GLU A 127 -3.23 -11.68 -12.51
C GLU A 127 -2.19 -11.19 -13.50
N GLY A 128 -1.02 -11.78 -13.47
CA GLY A 128 0.06 -11.60 -14.41
C GLY A 128 1.04 -10.51 -14.03
N ASP A 129 2.20 -10.54 -14.66
CA ASP A 129 3.27 -9.61 -14.37
C ASP A 129 2.97 -8.23 -14.99
N LEU A 130 2.53 -7.32 -14.14
CA LEU A 130 2.21 -5.95 -14.48
C LEU A 130 3.15 -4.94 -13.81
N ARG A 131 4.29 -5.40 -13.26
CA ARG A 131 5.26 -4.54 -12.59
C ARG A 131 5.73 -3.37 -13.46
N ALA A 132 5.85 -3.58 -14.76
CA ALA A 132 6.23 -2.52 -15.70
C ALA A 132 5.26 -1.33 -15.75
N LEU A 133 3.97 -1.53 -15.45
CA LEU A 133 2.99 -0.44 -15.37
C LEU A 133 3.19 0.44 -14.13
N ALA A 134 3.77 -0.13 -13.07
CA ALA A 134 4.07 0.63 -11.86
C ALA A 134 5.20 1.65 -12.06
N ILE A 135 5.86 1.62 -13.21
CA ILE A 135 7.01 2.45 -13.54
C ILE A 135 6.60 3.46 -14.62
N GLY A 136 7.14 4.66 -14.55
CA GLY A 136 6.87 5.70 -15.54
C GLY A 136 7.52 5.40 -16.90
N PRO A 137 6.96 5.91 -17.99
CA PRO A 137 7.57 5.81 -19.30
C PRO A 137 9.03 6.29 -19.30
N GLY A 138 9.92 5.51 -19.91
CA GLY A 138 11.36 5.80 -19.94
C GLY A 138 12.16 5.39 -18.71
N GLN A 139 11.52 4.90 -17.65
CA GLN A 139 12.18 4.45 -16.41
C GLN A 139 12.24 2.93 -16.27
N ALA A 140 11.54 2.18 -17.13
CA ALA A 140 11.38 0.73 -17.04
C ALA A 140 12.71 -0.05 -17.09
N ASN A 141 13.70 0.44 -17.80
CA ASN A 141 14.98 -0.27 -17.98
C ASN A 141 15.78 -0.44 -16.67
N PHE A 142 15.47 0.34 -15.64
CA PHE A 142 16.23 0.30 -14.39
C PHE A 142 15.68 -0.69 -13.36
N VAL A 143 14.36 -0.92 -13.33
CA VAL A 143 13.73 -1.63 -12.22
C VAL A 143 12.53 -2.51 -12.61
N ALA A 144 12.31 -2.76 -13.92
CA ALA A 144 11.15 -3.53 -14.39
C ALA A 144 11.04 -4.92 -13.76
N ASN A 145 12.17 -5.53 -13.44
CA ASN A 145 12.26 -6.87 -12.84
C ASN A 145 12.41 -6.86 -11.32
N ALA A 146 12.44 -5.68 -10.68
CA ALA A 146 12.51 -5.62 -9.23
C ALA A 146 11.32 -6.37 -8.59
N PRO A 147 11.53 -7.06 -7.45
CA PRO A 147 10.54 -7.98 -6.92
C PRO A 147 9.24 -7.30 -6.49
N ILE A 148 9.32 -6.08 -5.97
CA ILE A 148 8.20 -5.35 -5.38
C ILE A 148 8.06 -3.96 -5.97
N GLN A 149 6.88 -3.67 -6.51
CA GLN A 149 6.46 -2.35 -6.92
C GLN A 149 5.26 -1.94 -6.07
N LEU A 150 5.41 -0.96 -5.20
CA LEU A 150 4.31 -0.35 -4.49
C LEU A 150 3.67 0.70 -5.38
N ILE A 151 2.35 0.73 -5.42
CA ILE A 151 1.55 1.70 -6.17
C ILE A 151 0.62 2.39 -5.18
N TYR A 152 0.72 3.70 -5.08
CA TYR A 152 -0.09 4.51 -4.17
C TYR A 152 -1.30 5.04 -4.92
N ILE A 153 -2.48 4.70 -4.43
CA ILE A 153 -3.76 5.11 -5.01
C ILE A 153 -4.57 5.82 -3.92
N VAL A 154 -5.00 7.04 -4.21
CA VAL A 154 -5.95 7.72 -3.34
C VAL A 154 -7.37 7.28 -3.64
N ASP A 155 -8.13 7.06 -2.59
CA ASP A 155 -9.58 6.98 -2.59
C ASP A 155 -10.14 8.25 -1.96
N VAL A 156 -10.49 9.23 -2.80
CA VAL A 156 -10.97 10.54 -2.35
C VAL A 156 -12.28 10.41 -1.55
N HIS A 157 -13.06 9.38 -1.82
CA HIS A 157 -14.28 9.12 -1.06
C HIS A 157 -13.97 8.84 0.42
N LYS A 158 -12.89 8.10 0.73
CA LYS A 158 -12.47 7.87 2.12
C LYS A 158 -12.10 9.18 2.80
N LEU A 159 -11.36 10.06 2.12
CA LEU A 159 -10.97 11.37 2.65
C LEU A 159 -12.19 12.24 2.94
N SER A 160 -13.08 12.41 1.96
CA SER A 160 -14.24 13.29 2.05
C SER A 160 -15.29 12.84 3.08
N ASN A 161 -15.33 11.54 3.40
CA ASN A 161 -16.34 10.94 4.28
C ASN A 161 -15.79 10.53 5.65
N THR A 162 -14.56 10.92 5.99
CA THR A 162 -14.02 10.63 7.32
C THR A 162 -14.63 11.57 8.38
N SER A 163 -14.90 11.03 9.56
CA SER A 163 -15.63 11.73 10.64
C SER A 163 -14.96 13.02 11.11
N GLY A 164 -13.63 13.15 10.97
CA GLY A 164 -12.90 14.35 11.35
C GLY A 164 -12.80 15.40 10.25
N TYR A 165 -13.33 15.13 9.04
CA TYR A 165 -13.18 15.99 7.86
C TYR A 165 -14.46 16.77 7.59
N GLN A 166 -14.86 17.59 8.58
CA GLN A 166 -16.16 18.31 8.57
C GLN A 166 -16.03 19.81 8.29
N GLU A 167 -14.82 20.35 8.23
CA GLU A 167 -14.62 21.78 7.99
C GLU A 167 -14.96 22.13 6.52
N PRO A 168 -15.70 23.23 6.26
CA PRO A 168 -16.14 23.58 4.91
C PRO A 168 -15.03 23.69 3.87
N GLY A 169 -13.87 24.20 4.23
CA GLY A 169 -12.72 24.33 3.31
C GLY A 169 -12.12 23.00 2.87
N LEU A 170 -12.36 21.92 3.62
CA LEU A 170 -11.80 20.59 3.33
C LEU A 170 -12.52 19.87 2.18
N GLN A 171 -13.63 20.39 1.71
CA GLN A 171 -14.33 19.89 0.52
C GLN A 171 -13.76 20.46 -0.78
N ASP A 172 -12.87 21.46 -0.70
CA ASP A 172 -12.19 21.99 -1.88
C ASP A 172 -11.23 20.92 -2.47
N PRO A 173 -11.36 20.60 -3.77
CA PRO A 173 -10.52 19.59 -4.43
C PRO A 173 -9.01 19.89 -4.36
N GLU A 174 -8.59 21.16 -4.36
CA GLU A 174 -7.17 21.52 -4.27
C GLU A 174 -6.64 21.33 -2.84
N ILE A 175 -7.47 21.57 -1.82
CA ILE A 175 -7.12 21.27 -0.43
C ILE A 175 -7.02 19.75 -0.24
N GLN A 176 -8.01 18.99 -0.71
CA GLN A 176 -7.97 17.51 -0.68
C GLN A 176 -6.71 16.97 -1.34
N LYS A 177 -6.34 17.56 -2.48
CA LYS A 177 -5.15 17.20 -3.23
C LYS A 177 -3.87 17.41 -2.40
N SER A 178 -3.78 18.48 -1.66
CA SER A 178 -2.63 18.75 -0.79
C SER A 178 -2.48 17.64 0.27
N TYR A 179 -3.57 17.23 0.90
CA TYR A 179 -3.57 16.19 1.93
C TYR A 179 -3.13 14.83 1.38
N TYR A 180 -3.77 14.33 0.33
CA TYR A 180 -3.42 12.98 -0.14
C TYR A 180 -2.00 12.89 -0.73
N TYR A 181 -1.42 13.99 -1.23
CA TYR A 181 -0.01 13.99 -1.61
C TYR A 181 0.93 13.98 -0.41
N VAL A 182 0.60 14.71 0.65
CA VAL A 182 1.37 14.69 1.92
C VAL A 182 1.29 13.30 2.55
N ASP A 183 0.08 12.73 2.67
CA ASP A 183 -0.14 11.43 3.29
C ASP A 183 0.57 10.30 2.52
N THR A 184 0.58 10.38 1.17
CA THR A 184 1.42 9.49 0.35
C THR A 184 2.90 9.65 0.66
N GLY A 185 3.37 10.89 0.84
CA GLY A 185 4.77 11.19 1.19
C GLY A 185 5.17 10.62 2.55
N LEU A 186 4.26 10.64 3.54
CA LEU A 186 4.49 10.03 4.86
C LEU A 186 4.66 8.51 4.76
N ILE A 187 3.80 7.85 3.99
CA ILE A 187 3.90 6.41 3.71
C ILE A 187 5.22 6.08 3.00
N ALA A 188 5.53 6.82 1.93
CA ALA A 188 6.76 6.61 1.15
C ALA A 188 8.01 6.86 2.00
N GLY A 189 7.97 7.81 2.92
CA GLY A 189 9.02 8.07 3.90
C GLY A 189 9.28 6.87 4.81
N ASN A 190 8.21 6.25 5.34
CA ASN A 190 8.30 5.03 6.12
C ASN A 190 8.95 3.88 5.33
N VAL A 191 8.57 3.71 4.05
CA VAL A 191 9.18 2.71 3.16
C VAL A 191 10.67 2.97 2.97
N TYR A 192 11.09 4.23 2.76
CA TYR A 192 12.51 4.57 2.64
C TYR A 192 13.29 4.27 3.92
N LEU A 193 12.74 4.62 5.08
CA LEU A 193 13.41 4.37 6.36
C LEU A 193 13.49 2.88 6.66
N PHE A 194 12.42 2.13 6.39
CA PHE A 194 12.45 0.68 6.51
C PHE A 194 13.49 0.07 5.57
N ALA A 195 13.46 0.43 4.29
CA ALA A 195 14.42 -0.07 3.32
C ALA A 195 15.88 0.19 3.77
N ALA A 196 16.19 1.42 4.20
CA ALA A 196 17.50 1.77 4.72
C ALA A 196 17.89 0.92 5.94
N SER A 197 16.94 0.68 6.88
CA SER A 197 17.21 -0.13 8.06
C SER A 197 17.49 -1.60 7.74
N GLN A 198 16.98 -2.10 6.62
CA GLN A 198 17.14 -3.49 6.17
C GLN A 198 18.26 -3.67 5.12
N GLY A 199 18.98 -2.60 4.75
CA GLY A 199 19.96 -2.66 3.67
C GLY A 199 19.36 -2.88 2.29
N LEU A 200 18.09 -2.49 2.10
CA LEU A 200 17.37 -2.56 0.83
C LEU A 200 17.55 -1.28 0.03
N ALA A 201 17.41 -1.41 -1.28
CA ALA A 201 17.26 -0.32 -2.22
C ALA A 201 15.79 0.13 -2.29
N SER A 202 15.56 1.43 -2.44
CA SER A 202 14.23 1.98 -2.67
C SER A 202 14.29 3.19 -3.57
N TRP A 203 13.31 3.30 -4.47
CA TRP A 203 13.14 4.43 -5.38
C TRP A 203 11.67 4.81 -5.48
N PHE A 204 11.32 6.03 -5.04
CA PHE A 204 10.01 6.65 -5.23
C PHE A 204 9.99 7.38 -6.58
N HIS A 205 8.99 7.14 -7.41
CA HIS A 205 8.97 7.59 -8.80
C HIS A 205 7.55 7.78 -9.36
N ASN A 206 7.47 8.39 -10.52
CA ASN A 206 6.23 8.41 -11.29
C ASN A 206 5.91 7.00 -11.84
N CYS A 207 4.65 6.79 -12.26
CA CYS A 207 4.16 5.54 -12.82
C CYS A 207 3.26 5.79 -14.04
N ASN A 208 2.89 4.72 -14.76
CA ASN A 208 1.92 4.80 -15.84
C ASN A 208 0.50 4.92 -15.26
N LYS A 209 0.12 6.13 -14.86
CA LYS A 209 -1.13 6.40 -14.14
C LYS A 209 -2.37 5.97 -14.91
N SER A 210 -2.47 6.32 -16.19
CA SER A 210 -3.61 5.97 -17.03
C SER A 210 -3.68 4.46 -17.30
N GLY A 211 -2.55 3.82 -17.58
CA GLY A 211 -2.47 2.38 -17.78
C GLY A 211 -2.90 1.60 -16.55
N LEU A 212 -2.41 2.00 -15.35
CA LEU A 212 -2.80 1.41 -14.07
C LEU A 212 -4.27 1.64 -13.78
N ALA A 213 -4.78 2.87 -13.94
CA ALA A 213 -6.18 3.18 -13.69
C ALA A 213 -7.13 2.32 -14.54
N ALA A 214 -6.80 2.15 -15.82
CA ALA A 214 -7.57 1.32 -16.74
C ALA A 214 -7.52 -0.17 -16.36
N LYS A 215 -6.32 -0.70 -16.08
CA LYS A 215 -6.13 -2.11 -15.71
C LYS A 215 -6.79 -2.46 -14.37
N LEU A 216 -6.65 -1.59 -13.38
CA LEU A 216 -7.24 -1.78 -12.06
C LEU A 216 -8.74 -1.44 -12.01
N LYS A 217 -9.32 -0.93 -13.10
CA LYS A 217 -10.72 -0.50 -13.20
C LYS A 217 -11.10 0.46 -12.06
N LEU A 218 -10.23 1.44 -11.84
CA LEU A 218 -10.43 2.39 -10.74
C LEU A 218 -11.71 3.21 -10.94
N ARG A 219 -12.37 3.51 -9.83
CA ARG A 219 -13.53 4.40 -9.81
C ARG A 219 -13.10 5.86 -10.10
N PRO A 220 -14.02 6.75 -10.51
CA PRO A 220 -13.70 8.16 -10.79
C PRO A 220 -13.12 8.92 -9.59
N ASP A 221 -13.42 8.49 -8.37
CA ASP A 221 -12.93 9.04 -7.11
C ASP A 221 -11.62 8.40 -6.62
N GLN A 222 -11.07 7.44 -7.38
CA GLN A 222 -9.75 6.85 -7.15
C GLN A 222 -8.74 7.34 -8.18
N ARG A 223 -7.52 7.64 -7.73
CA ARG A 223 -6.45 8.16 -8.60
C ARG A 223 -5.13 7.53 -8.27
N VAL A 224 -4.41 7.09 -9.29
CA VAL A 224 -3.02 6.65 -9.16
C VAL A 224 -2.12 7.87 -8.92
N LEU A 225 -1.32 7.87 -7.87
CA LEU A 225 -0.46 8.98 -7.49
C LEU A 225 0.99 8.73 -7.91
N PHE A 226 1.64 7.72 -7.33
CA PHE A 226 3.05 7.39 -7.51
C PHE A 226 3.29 5.89 -7.40
N GLY A 227 4.48 5.48 -7.85
CA GLY A 227 5.06 4.18 -7.58
C GLY A 227 6.27 4.28 -6.64
N GLN A 228 6.59 3.17 -6.00
CA GLN A 228 7.85 3.03 -5.25
C GLN A 228 8.38 1.61 -5.39
N THR A 229 9.53 1.48 -6.04
CA THR A 229 10.22 0.21 -6.17
C THR A 229 11.02 -0.10 -4.93
N VAL A 230 10.96 -1.35 -4.46
CA VAL A 230 11.76 -1.84 -3.34
C VAL A 230 12.34 -3.22 -3.68
N GLY A 231 13.61 -3.40 -3.38
CA GLY A 231 14.31 -4.66 -3.61
C GLY A 231 15.70 -4.66 -2.99
N TYR A 232 16.50 -5.66 -3.30
CA TYR A 232 17.89 -5.67 -2.92
C TYR A 232 18.69 -4.80 -3.90
N PRO A 233 19.70 -4.04 -3.42
CA PRO A 233 20.58 -3.32 -4.34
C PRO A 233 21.35 -4.32 -5.23
N VAL A 234 21.60 -3.94 -6.47
CA VAL A 234 22.62 -4.62 -7.28
C VAL A 234 23.95 -4.44 -6.54
N LYS A 235 24.67 -5.51 -6.31
CA LYS A 235 26.00 -5.42 -5.67
C LYS A 235 26.94 -4.69 -6.61
N GLU A 236 27.54 -3.64 -6.10
CA GLU A 236 28.74 -3.04 -6.71
C GLU A 236 29.88 -4.06 -6.76
#